data_95eab4bfd7fd76700cfcd2b308d18843
#
_entry.id   95eab4bfd7fd76700cfcd2b308d18843
#
_cell.length_a   1.000
_cell.length_b   1.000
_cell.length_c   1.000
_cell.angle_alpha   90.00
_cell.angle_beta   90.00
_cell.angle_gamma   90.00
#
_symmetry.space_group_name_H-M   'P 1'
#
loop_
_entity.id
_entity.type
_entity.pdbx_description
1 polymer ?
#
loop_
_entity_poly.entity_id
_entity_poly.type
_entity_poly.pdbx_seq_one_letter_code
_entity_poly.pdbx_strand_id
1 'polypeptide(L)'
;GTQRVEELLQEAFQEARIIRMDVDTTSRKGAHEKLLNDFGSGKGDILLGTQMIAKGLDFPNITLVGVLNADTMLNLPDFRASERTYQLLTQVAGRAGRHEKEGQVLIQTYNPDHYAIKDVQENDYTAFFQKEMNYRKIGKYPPYFFLINFTIAHKEMKKVMEASKHIHKILLQHLTDKALVLGPSPAALSRINNEYRFQILVKYKREPALHEALKYLDDYYHDQYLKEKLSLKIDIAPQMMM
;
A
#
# COMPACT_ATOMS: atom_id res chain seq x y z
N GLY A 1 3.36 12.72 12.53
CA GLY A 1 3.50 11.31 12.86
C GLY A 1 2.86 10.99 14.22
N THR A 2 3.01 9.76 14.68
CA THR A 2 2.47 9.25 15.95
C THR A 2 2.88 10.10 17.17
N GLN A 3 4.09 10.63 17.18
CA GLN A 3 4.55 11.51 18.25
C GLN A 3 3.68 12.78 18.38
N ARG A 4 3.33 13.43 17.28
CA ARG A 4 2.46 14.62 17.33
C ARG A 4 1.05 14.28 17.79
N VAL A 5 0.55 13.11 17.44
CA VAL A 5 -0.76 12.63 17.91
C VAL A 5 -0.71 12.33 19.43
N GLU A 6 0.37 11.74 19.91
CA GLU A 6 0.60 11.51 21.34
C GLU A 6 0.55 12.82 22.14
N GLU A 7 1.25 13.87 21.66
CA GLU A 7 1.24 15.21 22.27
C GLU A 7 -0.19 15.78 22.36
N LEU A 8 -0.94 15.73 21.25
CA LEU A 8 -2.32 16.23 21.21
C LEU A 8 -3.26 15.43 22.12
N LEU A 9 -3.10 14.11 22.19
CA LEU A 9 -3.88 13.28 23.10
C LEU A 9 -3.55 13.59 24.57
N GLN A 10 -2.27 13.83 24.88
CA GLN A 10 -1.86 14.18 26.24
C GLN A 10 -2.36 15.58 26.66
N GLU A 11 -2.44 16.53 25.71
CA GLU A 11 -3.05 17.84 25.94
C GLU A 11 -4.57 17.71 26.20
N ALA A 12 -5.26 16.85 25.42
CA ALA A 12 -6.71 16.67 25.53
C ALA A 12 -7.12 15.82 26.74
N PHE A 13 -6.30 14.84 27.10
CA PHE A 13 -6.56 13.86 28.16
C PHE A 13 -5.37 13.82 29.14
N GLN A 14 -5.25 14.83 29.97
CA GLN A 14 -4.07 15.07 30.84
C GLN A 14 -3.76 13.91 31.81
N GLU A 15 -4.78 13.19 32.26
CA GLU A 15 -4.64 12.07 33.19
C GLU A 15 -4.49 10.70 32.47
N ALA A 16 -4.66 10.65 31.14
CA ALA A 16 -4.59 9.41 30.40
C ALA A 16 -3.15 8.91 30.23
N ARG A 17 -2.95 7.64 30.45
CA ARG A 17 -1.68 6.95 30.24
C ARG A 17 -1.64 6.45 28.77
N ILE A 18 -0.80 7.07 27.97
CA ILE A 18 -0.70 6.75 26.54
C ILE A 18 0.47 5.78 26.33
N ILE A 19 0.20 4.66 25.67
CA ILE A 19 1.23 3.72 25.21
C ILE A 19 1.36 3.90 23.69
N ARG A 20 2.51 4.43 23.23
CA ARG A 20 2.82 4.59 21.81
C ARG A 20 3.57 3.38 21.27
N MET A 21 3.07 2.86 20.13
CA MET A 21 3.62 1.71 19.44
C MET A 21 3.81 2.02 17.95
N ASP A 22 5.03 2.36 17.58
CA ASP A 22 5.47 2.65 16.21
C ASP A 22 6.85 2.02 15.93
N VAL A 23 7.41 2.29 14.74
CA VAL A 23 8.71 1.74 14.33
C VAL A 23 9.81 2.14 15.32
N ASP A 24 9.78 3.37 15.84
CA ASP A 24 10.81 3.89 16.74
C ASP A 24 10.75 3.20 18.11
N THR A 25 9.54 2.99 18.63
CA THR A 25 9.31 2.37 19.96
C THR A 25 9.46 0.84 19.93
N THR A 26 9.31 0.22 18.77
CA THR A 26 9.34 -1.24 18.60
C THR A 26 10.62 -1.79 17.97
N SER A 27 11.64 -0.95 17.77
CA SER A 27 12.91 -1.33 17.11
C SER A 27 13.72 -2.39 17.87
N ARG A 28 13.56 -2.50 19.19
CA ARG A 28 14.27 -3.46 20.03
C ARG A 28 13.51 -4.79 20.08
N LYS A 29 14.25 -5.91 20.08
CA LYS A 29 13.68 -7.27 20.23
C LYS A 29 12.84 -7.36 21.51
N GLY A 30 11.58 -7.81 21.39
CA GLY A 30 10.64 -7.96 22.49
C GLY A 30 9.92 -6.67 22.93
N ALA A 31 10.29 -5.49 22.41
CA ALA A 31 9.63 -4.23 22.77
C ALA A 31 8.14 -4.23 22.38
N HIS A 32 7.82 -4.76 21.21
CA HIS A 32 6.44 -4.89 20.74
C HIS A 32 5.57 -5.69 21.72
N GLU A 33 6.01 -6.88 22.12
CA GLU A 33 5.30 -7.76 23.04
C GLU A 33 5.15 -7.14 24.43
N LYS A 34 6.19 -6.46 24.91
CA LYS A 34 6.16 -5.75 26.18
C LYS A 34 5.09 -4.66 26.21
N LEU A 35 5.04 -3.79 25.17
CA LEU A 35 4.05 -2.71 25.07
C LEU A 35 2.62 -3.24 25.05
N LEU A 36 2.40 -4.36 24.35
CA LEU A 36 1.09 -5.01 24.32
C LEU A 36 0.70 -5.60 25.69
N ASN A 37 1.62 -6.25 26.37
CA ASN A 37 1.38 -6.80 27.70
C ASN A 37 1.13 -5.67 28.73
N ASP A 38 1.85 -4.55 28.62
CA ASP A 38 1.62 -3.38 29.47
C ASP A 38 0.22 -2.80 29.23
N PHE A 39 -0.23 -2.67 27.97
CA PHE A 39 -1.58 -2.22 27.68
C PHE A 39 -2.64 -3.23 28.13
N GLY A 40 -2.47 -4.52 27.84
CA GLY A 40 -3.40 -5.57 28.24
C GLY A 40 -3.55 -5.73 29.76
N SER A 41 -2.49 -5.41 30.53
CA SER A 41 -2.50 -5.39 32.00
C SER A 41 -3.06 -4.12 32.62
N GLY A 42 -3.57 -3.18 31.81
CA GLY A 42 -4.19 -1.95 32.27
C GLY A 42 -3.20 -0.86 32.70
N LYS A 43 -1.92 -0.93 32.28
CA LYS A 43 -0.93 0.13 32.53
C LYS A 43 -1.10 1.32 31.60
N GLY A 44 -1.90 1.22 30.55
CA GLY A 44 -2.24 2.27 29.61
C GLY A 44 -3.73 2.36 29.38
N ASP A 45 -4.21 3.57 29.18
CA ASP A 45 -5.61 3.88 28.88
C ASP A 45 -5.84 4.04 27.38
N ILE A 46 -4.81 4.50 26.66
CA ILE A 46 -4.82 4.69 25.20
C ILE A 46 -3.62 3.95 24.59
N LEU A 47 -3.90 3.07 23.63
CA LEU A 47 -2.87 2.48 22.77
C LEU A 47 -2.85 3.24 21.43
N LEU A 48 -1.78 3.98 21.18
CA LEU A 48 -1.58 4.75 19.95
C LEU A 48 -0.57 4.05 19.05
N GLY A 49 -0.90 3.87 17.78
CA GLY A 49 0.06 3.29 16.85
C GLY A 49 -0.35 3.38 15.40
N THR A 50 0.42 2.72 14.56
CA THR A 50 0.17 2.57 13.13
C THR A 50 -0.56 1.25 12.84
N GLN A 51 -0.58 0.82 11.58
CA GLN A 51 -1.18 -0.46 11.18
C GLN A 51 -0.69 -1.69 11.95
N MET A 52 0.44 -1.59 12.65
CA MET A 52 1.00 -2.69 13.45
C MET A 52 0.06 -3.11 14.58
N ILE A 53 -0.71 -2.17 15.16
CA ILE A 53 -1.67 -2.48 16.23
C ILE A 53 -2.98 -3.10 15.71
N ALA A 54 -3.21 -3.11 14.40
CA ALA A 54 -4.42 -3.72 13.84
C ALA A 54 -4.37 -5.26 13.83
N LYS A 55 -3.18 -5.87 13.87
CA LYS A 55 -3.00 -7.32 13.74
C LYS A 55 -2.87 -8.03 15.08
N GLY A 56 -3.68 -9.09 15.27
CA GLY A 56 -3.45 -10.10 16.32
C GLY A 56 -3.76 -9.69 17.76
N LEU A 57 -4.25 -8.47 18.01
CA LEU A 57 -4.53 -7.99 19.35
C LEU A 57 -5.95 -8.34 19.75
N ASP A 58 -6.10 -8.93 20.92
CA ASP A 58 -7.39 -9.21 21.54
C ASP A 58 -7.37 -8.64 22.96
N PHE A 59 -7.99 -7.47 23.12
CA PHE A 59 -8.12 -6.82 24.40
C PHE A 59 -9.60 -6.72 24.78
N PRO A 60 -10.05 -7.43 25.81
CA PRO A 60 -11.48 -7.52 26.16
C PRO A 60 -12.08 -6.19 26.62
N ASN A 61 -11.25 -5.23 27.02
CA ASN A 61 -11.68 -3.96 27.58
C ASN A 61 -11.67 -2.77 26.58
N ILE A 62 -11.42 -3.01 25.30
CA ILE A 62 -11.48 -1.95 24.29
C ILE A 62 -12.93 -1.58 24.01
N THR A 63 -13.31 -0.36 24.35
CA THR A 63 -14.62 0.22 24.09
C THR A 63 -14.65 1.19 22.93
N LEU A 64 -13.49 1.77 22.56
CA LEU A 64 -13.37 2.70 21.45
C LEU A 64 -12.14 2.39 20.60
N VAL A 65 -12.33 2.38 19.29
CA VAL A 65 -11.23 2.35 18.31
C VAL A 65 -11.35 3.55 17.38
N GLY A 66 -10.29 4.37 17.33
CA GLY A 66 -10.22 5.55 16.47
C GLY A 66 -9.27 5.35 15.29
N VAL A 67 -9.74 5.55 14.06
CA VAL A 67 -8.93 5.65 12.87
C VAL A 67 -8.80 7.11 12.48
N LEU A 68 -7.64 7.71 12.75
CA LEU A 68 -7.41 9.15 12.60
C LEU A 68 -7.28 9.62 11.16
N ASN A 69 -6.95 8.73 10.23
CA ASN A 69 -6.86 9.05 8.80
C ASN A 69 -6.96 7.79 7.97
N ALA A 70 -8.15 7.56 7.39
CA ALA A 70 -8.37 6.46 6.46
C ALA A 70 -7.89 6.78 5.03
N ASP A 71 -7.78 8.06 4.68
CA ASP A 71 -7.47 8.53 3.33
C ASP A 71 -6.03 8.24 2.91
N THR A 72 -5.11 8.16 3.84
CA THR A 72 -3.70 7.87 3.54
C THR A 72 -3.54 6.59 2.74
N MET A 73 -4.30 5.54 3.07
CA MET A 73 -4.25 4.27 2.36
C MET A 73 -5.08 4.28 1.09
N LEU A 74 -6.25 4.94 1.11
CA LEU A 74 -7.11 5.09 -0.06
C LEU A 74 -6.43 5.84 -1.22
N ASN A 75 -5.59 6.83 -0.90
CA ASN A 75 -4.92 7.66 -1.87
C ASN A 75 -3.57 7.11 -2.36
N LEU A 76 -3.20 5.89 -1.98
CA LEU A 76 -2.02 5.26 -2.54
C LEU A 76 -2.22 4.99 -4.04
N PRO A 77 -1.20 5.23 -4.89
CA PRO A 77 -1.26 4.96 -6.32
C PRO A 77 -1.13 3.45 -6.62
N ASP A 78 -2.03 2.67 -6.06
CA ASP A 78 -2.10 1.21 -6.20
C ASP A 78 -3.55 0.80 -6.39
N PHE A 79 -3.84 -0.04 -7.36
CA PHE A 79 -5.20 -0.49 -7.64
C PHE A 79 -5.83 -1.29 -6.48
N ARG A 80 -5.02 -1.76 -5.53
CA ARG A 80 -5.47 -2.45 -4.31
C ARG A 80 -5.69 -1.49 -3.13
N ALA A 81 -5.57 -0.17 -3.33
CA ALA A 81 -5.69 0.78 -2.23
C ALA A 81 -7.03 0.65 -1.50
N SER A 82 -8.14 0.56 -2.25
CA SER A 82 -9.49 0.38 -1.69
C SER A 82 -9.64 -0.96 -0.97
N GLU A 83 -9.14 -2.05 -1.55
CA GLU A 83 -9.18 -3.38 -0.92
C GLU A 83 -8.38 -3.40 0.39
N ARG A 84 -7.17 -2.86 0.39
CA ARG A 84 -6.35 -2.80 1.61
C ARG A 84 -6.99 -1.92 2.68
N THR A 85 -7.62 -0.82 2.28
CA THR A 85 -8.35 0.05 3.21
C THR A 85 -9.53 -0.69 3.80
N TYR A 86 -10.36 -1.35 2.98
CA TYR A 86 -11.47 -2.16 3.44
C TYR A 86 -11.02 -3.24 4.43
N GLN A 87 -9.98 -4.01 4.09
CA GLN A 87 -9.42 -5.06 4.94
C GLN A 87 -8.94 -4.52 6.29
N LEU A 88 -8.20 -3.39 6.26
CA LEU A 88 -7.70 -2.78 7.49
C LEU A 88 -8.83 -2.26 8.36
N LEU A 89 -9.79 -1.54 7.79
CA LEU A 89 -10.91 -0.97 8.53
C LEU A 89 -11.80 -2.06 9.12
N THR A 90 -12.09 -3.14 8.37
CA THR A 90 -12.84 -4.30 8.89
C THR A 90 -12.09 -4.98 10.03
N GLN A 91 -10.76 -5.13 9.90
CA GLN A 91 -9.94 -5.72 10.96
C GLN A 91 -9.96 -4.87 12.24
N VAL A 92 -9.89 -3.56 12.09
CA VAL A 92 -9.96 -2.60 13.19
C VAL A 92 -11.35 -2.56 13.80
N ALA A 93 -12.41 -2.55 12.97
CA ALA A 93 -13.80 -2.57 13.43
C ALA A 93 -14.10 -3.81 14.29
N GLY A 94 -13.57 -4.97 13.91
CA GLY A 94 -13.70 -6.20 14.68
C GLY A 94 -12.94 -6.23 16.02
N ARG A 95 -12.30 -5.13 16.46
CA ARG A 95 -11.58 -5.04 17.74
C ARG A 95 -12.40 -4.39 18.85
N ALA A 96 -13.37 -3.57 18.51
CA ALA A 96 -14.26 -2.95 19.49
C ALA A 96 -15.41 -3.89 19.87
N GLY A 97 -15.78 -3.96 21.15
CA GLY A 97 -17.01 -4.61 21.62
C GLY A 97 -17.04 -6.12 21.55
N ARG A 98 -15.94 -6.82 21.84
CA ARG A 98 -15.88 -8.31 21.75
C ARG A 98 -16.45 -9.05 22.95
N HIS A 99 -16.70 -8.37 24.05
CA HIS A 99 -17.22 -8.97 25.29
C HIS A 99 -18.51 -8.27 25.72
N GLU A 100 -18.79 -8.19 27.00
CA GLU A 100 -20.03 -7.62 27.55
C GLU A 100 -20.19 -6.10 27.32
N LYS A 101 -19.13 -5.40 26.85
CA LYS A 101 -19.16 -3.97 26.60
C LYS A 101 -19.39 -3.66 25.13
N GLU A 102 -20.37 -2.82 24.83
CA GLU A 102 -20.55 -2.27 23.48
C GLU A 102 -19.31 -1.48 23.07
N GLY A 103 -18.81 -1.74 21.86
CA GLY A 103 -17.67 -1.06 21.31
C GLY A 103 -18.06 -0.10 20.19
N GLN A 104 -17.38 1.02 20.12
CA GLN A 104 -17.54 2.01 19.06
C GLN A 104 -16.29 2.09 18.20
N VAL A 105 -16.50 2.34 16.89
CA VAL A 105 -15.41 2.60 15.94
C VAL A 105 -15.67 3.93 15.27
N LEU A 106 -14.69 4.83 15.39
CA LEU A 106 -14.71 6.14 14.75
C LEU A 106 -13.69 6.17 13.62
N ILE A 107 -14.13 6.45 12.40
CA ILE A 107 -13.27 6.54 11.22
C ILE A 107 -13.28 7.98 10.72
N GLN A 108 -12.14 8.66 10.82
CA GLN A 108 -11.97 9.99 10.27
C GLN A 108 -11.50 9.90 8.81
N THR A 109 -12.22 10.58 7.90
CA THR A 109 -11.95 10.60 6.46
C THR A 109 -12.48 11.86 5.82
N TYR A 110 -11.84 12.31 4.74
CA TYR A 110 -12.34 13.37 3.87
C TYR A 110 -13.32 12.84 2.81
N ASN A 111 -13.41 11.52 2.62
CA ASN A 111 -14.25 10.89 1.64
C ASN A 111 -15.14 9.80 2.25
N PRO A 112 -16.11 10.17 3.11
CA PRO A 112 -16.97 9.20 3.82
C PRO A 112 -17.87 8.41 2.85
N ASP A 113 -18.12 8.94 1.66
CA ASP A 113 -18.95 8.30 0.63
C ASP A 113 -18.20 7.26 -0.21
N HIS A 114 -16.90 7.10 -0.01
CA HIS A 114 -16.13 6.09 -0.72
C HIS A 114 -16.64 4.68 -0.38
N TYR A 115 -16.89 3.85 -1.39
CA TYR A 115 -17.51 2.53 -1.22
C TYR A 115 -16.75 1.64 -0.21
N ALA A 116 -15.41 1.69 -0.17
CA ALA A 116 -14.63 0.90 0.79
C ALA A 116 -14.88 1.31 2.25
N ILE A 117 -15.29 2.56 2.51
CA ILE A 117 -15.64 3.06 3.86
C ILE A 117 -17.09 2.73 4.18
N LYS A 118 -18.02 3.02 3.26
CA LYS A 118 -19.45 2.71 3.44
C LYS A 118 -19.69 1.22 3.67
N ASP A 119 -19.09 0.37 2.83
CA ASP A 119 -19.32 -1.07 2.92
C ASP A 119 -18.70 -1.67 4.19
N VAL A 120 -17.65 -1.04 4.78
CA VAL A 120 -17.19 -1.39 6.14
C VAL A 120 -18.21 -1.00 7.19
N GLN A 121 -18.78 0.20 7.11
CA GLN A 121 -19.77 0.70 8.05
C GLN A 121 -21.05 -0.17 8.03
N GLU A 122 -21.46 -0.60 6.83
CA GLU A 122 -22.61 -1.49 6.61
C GLU A 122 -22.29 -2.96 6.87
N ASN A 123 -21.02 -3.30 7.10
CA ASN A 123 -20.50 -4.67 7.24
C ASN A 123 -20.87 -5.55 6.03
N ASP A 124 -20.89 -4.98 4.82
CA ASP A 124 -21.28 -5.65 3.58
C ASP A 124 -20.06 -5.96 2.69
N TYR A 125 -19.44 -7.12 2.95
CA TYR A 125 -18.36 -7.62 2.11
C TYR A 125 -18.81 -7.91 0.67
N THR A 126 -20.04 -8.37 0.48
CA THR A 126 -20.55 -8.74 -0.84
C THR A 126 -20.69 -7.51 -1.75
N ALA A 127 -21.25 -6.43 -1.21
CA ALA A 127 -21.34 -5.16 -1.92
C ALA A 127 -19.95 -4.60 -2.24
N PHE A 128 -19.04 -4.60 -1.29
CA PHE A 128 -17.65 -4.20 -1.50
C PHE A 128 -17.00 -5.02 -2.62
N PHE A 129 -17.07 -6.35 -2.56
CA PHE A 129 -16.47 -7.25 -3.55
C PHE A 129 -17.00 -6.97 -4.97
N GLN A 130 -18.31 -6.80 -5.13
CA GLN A 130 -18.92 -6.53 -6.43
C GLN A 130 -18.43 -5.20 -7.03
N LYS A 131 -18.38 -4.13 -6.22
CA LYS A 131 -17.89 -2.82 -6.64
C LYS A 131 -16.39 -2.87 -7.00
N GLU A 132 -15.57 -3.45 -6.14
CA GLU A 132 -14.14 -3.60 -6.35
C GLU A 132 -13.82 -4.39 -7.63
N MET A 133 -14.51 -5.53 -7.84
CA MET A 133 -14.32 -6.36 -9.03
C MET A 133 -14.76 -5.65 -10.31
N ASN A 134 -15.82 -4.84 -10.26
CA ASN A 134 -16.24 -4.02 -11.39
C ASN A 134 -15.18 -2.96 -11.74
N TYR A 135 -14.65 -2.24 -10.76
CA TYR A 135 -13.57 -1.28 -10.98
C TYR A 135 -12.32 -1.94 -11.58
N ARG A 136 -11.92 -3.11 -11.08
CA ARG A 136 -10.79 -3.86 -11.64
C ARG A 136 -11.02 -4.32 -13.06
N LYS A 137 -12.22 -4.74 -13.40
CA LYS A 137 -12.60 -5.12 -14.76
C LYS A 137 -12.49 -3.95 -15.73
N ILE A 138 -13.09 -2.81 -15.38
CA ILE A 138 -13.04 -1.57 -16.17
C ILE A 138 -11.61 -1.06 -16.30
N GLY A 139 -10.86 -1.03 -15.19
CA GLY A 139 -9.48 -0.58 -15.13
C GLY A 139 -8.45 -1.54 -15.73
N LYS A 140 -8.88 -2.72 -16.19
CA LYS A 140 -8.00 -3.79 -16.71
C LYS A 140 -6.92 -4.17 -15.68
N TYR A 141 -7.36 -4.52 -14.47
CA TYR A 141 -6.51 -4.98 -13.37
C TYR A 141 -6.75 -6.47 -13.03
N PRO A 142 -5.86 -7.10 -12.29
CA PRO A 142 -6.10 -8.45 -11.79
C PRO A 142 -7.42 -8.56 -10.99
N PRO A 143 -8.13 -9.68 -11.13
CA PRO A 143 -7.77 -10.92 -11.82
C PRO A 143 -8.07 -10.95 -13.33
N TYR A 144 -8.58 -9.87 -13.91
CA TYR A 144 -9.00 -9.82 -15.31
C TYR A 144 -7.84 -9.66 -16.29
N PHE A 145 -6.76 -9.02 -15.86
CA PHE A 145 -5.52 -8.82 -16.60
C PHE A 145 -4.33 -9.12 -15.71
N PHE A 146 -3.24 -9.57 -16.33
CA PHE A 146 -1.94 -9.65 -15.67
C PHE A 146 -1.23 -8.30 -15.76
N LEU A 147 -0.31 -8.05 -14.84
CA LEU A 147 0.48 -6.82 -14.78
C LEU A 147 1.97 -7.14 -14.78
N ILE A 148 2.74 -6.30 -15.46
CA ILE A 148 4.19 -6.22 -15.29
C ILE A 148 4.53 -4.75 -15.09
N ASN A 149 5.31 -4.46 -14.06
CA ASN A 149 5.83 -3.12 -13.81
C ASN A 149 7.34 -3.09 -14.08
N PHE A 150 7.76 -2.20 -14.97
CA PHE A 150 9.16 -1.94 -15.25
C PHE A 150 9.54 -0.67 -14.50
N THR A 151 10.54 -0.73 -13.65
CA THR A 151 11.11 0.43 -12.97
C THR A 151 12.52 0.66 -13.47
N ILE A 152 12.78 1.84 -14.01
CA ILE A 152 14.05 2.27 -14.55
C ILE A 152 14.64 3.32 -13.62
N ALA A 153 15.88 3.15 -13.16
CA ALA A 153 16.50 4.06 -12.22
C ALA A 153 17.96 4.39 -12.58
N HIS A 154 18.31 5.67 -12.44
CA HIS A 154 19.69 6.18 -12.61
C HIS A 154 19.83 7.56 -11.95
N LYS A 155 21.07 7.96 -11.65
CA LYS A 155 21.39 9.28 -11.09
C LYS A 155 21.14 10.44 -12.08
N GLU A 156 21.28 10.17 -13.37
CA GLU A 156 21.04 11.14 -14.44
C GLU A 156 19.65 10.95 -15.04
N MET A 157 18.80 11.96 -14.94
CA MET A 157 17.42 11.91 -15.45
C MET A 157 17.37 11.64 -16.96
N LYS A 158 18.32 12.19 -17.73
CA LYS A 158 18.39 12.00 -19.18
C LYS A 158 18.51 10.52 -19.54
N LYS A 159 19.39 9.78 -18.87
CA LYS A 159 19.59 8.34 -19.10
C LYS A 159 18.32 7.53 -18.78
N VAL A 160 17.64 7.87 -17.68
CA VAL A 160 16.37 7.23 -17.33
C VAL A 160 15.32 7.46 -18.42
N MET A 161 15.19 8.68 -18.93
CA MET A 161 14.23 9.00 -19.98
C MET A 161 14.54 8.28 -21.30
N GLU A 162 15.81 8.24 -21.72
CA GLU A 162 16.25 7.55 -22.94
C GLU A 162 15.99 6.03 -22.84
N ALA A 163 16.39 5.41 -21.73
CA ALA A 163 16.16 4.00 -21.46
C ALA A 163 14.65 3.68 -21.41
N SER A 164 13.87 4.50 -20.74
CA SER A 164 12.42 4.31 -20.65
C SER A 164 11.75 4.36 -22.03
N LYS A 165 12.15 5.28 -22.89
CA LYS A 165 11.66 5.37 -24.27
C LYS A 165 12.08 4.15 -25.08
N HIS A 166 13.31 3.66 -24.91
CA HIS A 166 13.81 2.48 -25.59
C HIS A 166 13.02 1.22 -25.18
N ILE A 167 12.83 1.02 -23.86
CA ILE A 167 12.04 -0.11 -23.32
C ILE A 167 10.61 -0.04 -23.86
N HIS A 168 9.98 1.13 -23.80
CA HIS A 168 8.62 1.30 -24.33
C HIS A 168 8.51 0.93 -25.80
N LYS A 169 9.48 1.35 -26.63
CA LYS A 169 9.53 1.00 -28.05
C LYS A 169 9.66 -0.51 -28.26
N ILE A 170 10.54 -1.18 -27.53
CA ILE A 170 10.72 -2.64 -27.61
C ILE A 170 9.42 -3.36 -27.22
N LEU A 171 8.77 -2.95 -26.14
CA LEU A 171 7.50 -3.52 -25.72
C LEU A 171 6.42 -3.37 -26.81
N LEU A 172 6.29 -2.20 -27.43
CA LEU A 172 5.34 -1.99 -28.52
C LEU A 172 5.66 -2.80 -29.78
N GLN A 173 6.92 -3.16 -30.03
CA GLN A 173 7.31 -3.97 -31.18
C GLN A 173 7.03 -5.47 -30.98
N HIS A 174 7.06 -5.96 -29.75
CA HIS A 174 6.91 -7.38 -29.43
C HIS A 174 5.50 -7.75 -28.96
N LEU A 175 4.80 -6.81 -28.32
CA LEU A 175 3.47 -7.08 -27.78
C LEU A 175 2.39 -6.79 -28.84
N THR A 176 1.28 -7.52 -28.74
CA THR A 176 0.13 -7.28 -29.61
C THR A 176 -0.65 -6.03 -29.19
N ASP A 177 -1.54 -5.56 -30.03
CA ASP A 177 -2.49 -4.45 -29.75
C ASP A 177 -3.47 -4.74 -28.59
N LYS A 178 -3.51 -5.99 -28.13
CA LYS A 178 -4.33 -6.41 -26.99
C LYS A 178 -3.67 -6.08 -25.63
N ALA A 179 -2.35 -5.90 -25.61
CA ALA A 179 -1.63 -5.43 -24.45
C ALA A 179 -1.74 -3.90 -24.35
N LEU A 180 -1.89 -3.41 -23.12
CA LEU A 180 -1.86 -1.98 -22.84
C LEU A 180 -0.53 -1.62 -22.19
N VAL A 181 0.30 -0.87 -22.91
CA VAL A 181 1.58 -0.36 -22.42
C VAL A 181 1.40 1.09 -22.00
N LEU A 182 1.46 1.34 -20.70
CA LEU A 182 1.26 2.67 -20.08
C LEU A 182 2.61 3.25 -19.65
N GLY A 183 2.79 4.51 -19.91
CA GLY A 183 4.05 5.23 -19.65
C GLY A 183 4.88 5.39 -20.93
N PRO A 184 6.20 5.70 -20.81
CA PRO A 184 6.93 5.93 -19.56
C PRO A 184 6.46 7.17 -18.80
N SER A 185 6.42 7.07 -17.49
CA SER A 185 6.09 8.17 -16.58
C SER A 185 6.99 8.14 -15.34
N PRO A 186 7.17 9.26 -14.63
CA PRO A 186 7.82 9.22 -13.33
C PRO A 186 7.12 8.20 -12.41
N ALA A 187 7.89 7.41 -11.67
CA ALA A 187 7.34 6.52 -10.67
C ALA A 187 6.68 7.30 -9.52
N ALA A 188 5.77 6.67 -8.76
CA ALA A 188 5.12 7.30 -7.62
C ALA A 188 6.12 7.91 -6.62
N LEU A 189 7.23 7.20 -6.36
CA LEU A 189 8.41 7.74 -5.72
C LEU A 189 9.46 8.00 -6.81
N SER A 190 9.39 9.19 -7.40
CA SER A 190 10.18 9.58 -8.57
C SER A 190 11.67 9.74 -8.30
N ARG A 191 12.09 9.83 -7.01
CA ARG A 191 13.50 9.91 -6.61
C ARG A 191 13.72 9.18 -5.27
N ILE A 192 14.61 8.19 -5.27
CA ILE A 192 15.04 7.45 -4.07
C ILE A 192 16.56 7.31 -4.11
N ASN A 193 17.24 7.49 -2.98
CA ASN A 193 18.72 7.35 -2.86
C ASN A 193 19.47 8.15 -3.93
N ASN A 194 19.00 9.34 -4.24
CA ASN A 194 19.55 10.22 -5.25
C ASN A 194 19.45 9.71 -6.70
N GLU A 195 18.59 8.74 -6.98
CA GLU A 195 18.31 8.20 -8.32
C GLU A 195 16.91 8.60 -8.77
N TYR A 196 16.80 9.07 -10.02
CA TYR A 196 15.52 9.30 -10.69
C TYR A 196 14.92 7.96 -11.08
N ARG A 197 13.59 7.85 -10.97
CA ARG A 197 12.86 6.63 -11.25
C ARG A 197 11.70 6.89 -12.19
N PHE A 198 11.63 6.12 -13.28
CA PHE A 198 10.52 6.06 -14.21
C PHE A 198 9.91 4.67 -14.20
N GLN A 199 8.66 4.60 -14.61
CA GLN A 199 7.93 3.33 -14.69
C GLN A 199 7.21 3.17 -16.03
N ILE A 200 7.06 1.92 -16.44
CA ILE A 200 6.19 1.49 -17.53
C ILE A 200 5.35 0.34 -16.98
N LEU A 201 4.03 0.43 -17.14
CA LEU A 201 3.11 -0.60 -16.72
C LEU A 201 2.52 -1.29 -17.94
N VAL A 202 2.67 -2.62 -18.01
CA VAL A 202 2.04 -3.45 -19.04
C VAL A 202 0.87 -4.21 -18.43
N LYS A 203 -0.32 -4.09 -19.05
CA LYS A 203 -1.51 -4.86 -18.71
C LYS A 203 -1.83 -5.80 -19.88
N TYR A 204 -1.95 -7.09 -19.61
CA TYR A 204 -2.13 -8.09 -20.67
C TYR A 204 -2.97 -9.28 -20.21
N LYS A 205 -3.46 -10.06 -21.16
CA LYS A 205 -4.11 -11.36 -20.90
C LYS A 205 -3.28 -12.52 -21.44
N ARG A 206 -2.90 -12.43 -22.70
CA ARG A 206 -2.09 -13.45 -23.40
C ARG A 206 -1.24 -12.75 -24.44
N GLU A 207 0.07 -12.84 -24.27
CA GLU A 207 1.07 -12.23 -25.15
C GLU A 207 2.14 -13.28 -25.50
N PRO A 208 2.09 -13.87 -26.70
CA PRO A 208 3.00 -14.96 -27.08
C PRO A 208 4.48 -14.58 -27.04
N ALA A 209 4.83 -13.38 -27.51
CA ALA A 209 6.21 -12.90 -27.55
C ALA A 209 6.68 -12.20 -26.26
N LEU A 210 5.87 -12.20 -25.19
CA LEU A 210 6.21 -11.53 -23.95
C LEU A 210 7.50 -12.05 -23.32
N HIS A 211 7.66 -13.37 -23.27
CA HIS A 211 8.85 -13.98 -22.68
C HIS A 211 10.13 -13.58 -23.41
N GLU A 212 10.11 -13.56 -24.73
CA GLU A 212 11.24 -13.14 -25.57
C GLU A 212 11.57 -11.66 -25.34
N ALA A 213 10.56 -10.80 -25.29
CA ALA A 213 10.74 -9.39 -24.98
C ALA A 213 11.35 -9.15 -23.62
N LEU A 214 10.87 -9.86 -22.58
CA LEU A 214 11.41 -9.74 -21.21
C LEU A 214 12.85 -10.21 -21.15
N LYS A 215 13.17 -11.34 -21.76
CA LYS A 215 14.53 -11.87 -21.81
C LYS A 215 15.48 -10.91 -22.53
N TYR A 216 15.08 -10.41 -23.69
CA TYR A 216 15.88 -9.41 -24.41
C TYR A 216 16.17 -8.16 -23.58
N LEU A 217 15.15 -7.64 -22.89
CA LEU A 217 15.32 -6.45 -22.05
C LEU A 217 16.22 -6.73 -20.83
N ASP A 218 16.07 -7.89 -20.20
CA ASP A 218 16.89 -8.29 -19.05
C ASP A 218 18.36 -8.42 -19.46
N ASP A 219 18.65 -9.17 -20.51
CA ASP A 219 20.01 -9.36 -21.03
C ASP A 219 20.65 -8.01 -21.43
N TYR A 220 19.94 -7.17 -22.18
CA TYR A 220 20.44 -5.86 -22.63
C TYR A 220 20.72 -4.90 -21.47
N TYR A 221 19.82 -4.79 -20.51
CA TYR A 221 19.98 -3.85 -19.39
C TYR A 221 20.86 -4.39 -18.27
N HIS A 222 21.09 -5.68 -18.18
CA HIS A 222 22.11 -6.24 -17.33
C HIS A 222 23.49 -5.67 -17.68
N ASP A 223 23.85 -5.66 -18.94
CA ASP A 223 25.10 -5.07 -19.44
C ASP A 223 25.18 -3.54 -19.19
N GLN A 224 24.08 -2.82 -19.37
CA GLN A 224 23.99 -1.39 -19.07
C GLN A 224 24.20 -1.10 -17.57
N TYR A 225 23.64 -1.94 -16.70
CA TYR A 225 23.85 -1.82 -15.25
C TYR A 225 25.32 -1.98 -14.89
N LEU A 226 26.02 -2.95 -15.45
CA LEU A 226 27.43 -3.16 -15.20
C LEU A 226 28.31 -1.99 -15.66
N LYS A 227 27.99 -1.40 -16.81
CA LYS A 227 28.76 -0.31 -17.42
C LYS A 227 28.44 1.07 -16.81
N GLU A 228 27.17 1.38 -16.65
CA GLU A 228 26.69 2.72 -16.37
C GLU A 228 25.85 2.87 -15.11
N LYS A 229 25.59 1.76 -14.39
CA LYS A 229 24.73 1.70 -13.22
C LYS A 229 23.26 2.07 -13.53
N LEU A 230 22.83 1.93 -14.80
CA LEU A 230 21.45 2.07 -15.19
C LEU A 230 20.67 0.81 -14.75
N SER A 231 19.77 0.96 -13.81
CA SER A 231 18.98 -0.15 -13.25
C SER A 231 17.66 -0.33 -13.99
N LEU A 232 17.36 -1.57 -14.38
CA LEU A 232 16.03 -2.01 -14.80
C LEU A 232 15.55 -3.08 -13.84
N LYS A 233 14.40 -2.84 -13.19
CA LYS A 233 13.68 -3.84 -12.40
C LYS A 233 12.42 -4.24 -13.16
N ILE A 234 12.25 -5.51 -13.43
CA ILE A 234 11.05 -6.11 -14.02
C ILE A 234 10.30 -6.85 -12.91
N ASP A 235 9.11 -6.37 -12.57
CA ASP A 235 8.29 -6.94 -11.52
C ASP A 235 7.03 -7.56 -12.13
N ILE A 236 7.01 -8.88 -12.18
CA ILE A 236 5.88 -9.66 -12.71
C ILE A 236 4.87 -9.87 -11.57
N ALA A 237 3.61 -9.51 -11.83
CA ALA A 237 2.54 -9.50 -10.82
C ALA A 237 2.90 -8.66 -9.57
N PRO A 238 3.21 -7.36 -9.72
CA PRO A 238 3.70 -6.52 -8.65
C PRO A 238 2.75 -6.51 -7.45
N GLN A 239 3.33 -6.71 -6.27
CA GLN A 239 2.60 -6.64 -4.99
C GLN A 239 2.26 -5.18 -4.62
N MET A 240 3.10 -4.25 -5.06
CA MET A 240 2.91 -2.81 -4.90
C MET A 240 3.32 -2.11 -6.20
N MET A 241 2.59 -1.06 -6.57
CA MET A 241 2.85 -0.28 -7.78
C MET A 241 3.63 1.02 -7.52
N MET A 242 4.35 1.08 -6.39
CA MET A 242 5.15 2.21 -5.94
C MET A 242 6.65 2.00 -6.17
#